data_3192872b33eb21fd746e72fde8a3de2d
#
_entry.id   3192872b33eb21fd746e72fde8a3de2d
#
_cell.length_a   1.000
_cell.length_b   1.000
_cell.length_c   1.000
_cell.angle_alpha   90.00
_cell.angle_beta   90.00
_cell.angle_gamma   90.00
#
_symmetry.space_group_name_H-M   'P 1'
#
loop_
_entity.id
_entity.type
_entity.pdbx_description
1 polymer ?
#
loop_
_entity_poly.entity_id
_entity_poly.type
_entity_poly.pdbx_seq_one_letter_code
_entity_poly.pdbx_strand_id
1 'polypeptide(L)'
;ARNTPVVTVDSILLRDTVSRMYITLKQLPHTSLTIHDDWVVQDSIKRFSGKVRDIDGVDFDRIFQFDSDSTIHIEMDFPALPPSLTEVDIIGNQKSDEIRIIGLSLTEKRNKTSIYPHPDPIYRSATPAITFDTDTAILQGKFVGYHKRLNLPDGKIILDDLFSGKQTEINIPIAPDGSFSAKIPTCYPIQQKLIFGNRHIPFYIEPTDTLYIETYLDELFAPYRYSGEIEQNCVHSTYRGRNARINYELRKIRLNNISETEDWIKSLNTLSTQKYYTSEENKFKAKLEYINSKYNQGEISDTSY
;
A
#
# COMPACT_ATOMS: atom_id res chain seq x y z
N ALA A 1 -2.48 -14.03 7.27
CA ALA A 1 -2.38 -13.01 6.21
C ALA A 1 -3.73 -12.28 6.06
N ARG A 2 -3.72 -11.01 5.68
CA ARG A 2 -4.94 -10.22 5.43
C ARG A 2 -4.71 -9.21 4.30
N ASN A 3 -5.77 -8.90 3.56
CA ASN A 3 -5.71 -7.92 2.47
C ASN A 3 -6.08 -6.49 2.88
N THR A 4 -6.45 -6.27 4.13
CA THR A 4 -6.77 -4.94 4.67
C THR A 4 -6.47 -4.89 6.17
N PRO A 5 -5.95 -3.78 6.70
CA PRO A 5 -5.80 -3.56 8.12
C PRO A 5 -7.07 -3.02 8.80
N VAL A 6 -8.11 -2.71 8.02
CA VAL A 6 -9.37 -2.16 8.54
C VAL A 6 -10.02 -3.10 9.54
N VAL A 7 -9.91 -4.42 9.33
CA VAL A 7 -10.51 -5.46 10.15
C VAL A 7 -9.44 -6.23 10.93
N THR A 8 -9.60 -6.30 12.23
CA THR A 8 -8.75 -7.11 13.12
C THR A 8 -9.63 -8.02 13.94
N VAL A 9 -9.40 -9.31 13.91
CA VAL A 9 -10.01 -10.27 14.84
C VAL A 9 -9.19 -10.26 16.12
N ASP A 10 -9.80 -9.79 17.20
CA ASP A 10 -9.13 -9.65 18.50
C ASP A 10 -9.14 -10.96 19.28
N SER A 11 -10.28 -11.65 19.26
CA SER A 11 -10.45 -12.95 19.91
C SER A 11 -11.60 -13.74 19.31
N ILE A 12 -11.61 -15.05 19.58
CA ILE A 12 -12.67 -15.97 19.17
C ILE A 12 -13.11 -16.75 20.39
N LEU A 13 -14.41 -16.74 20.68
CA LEU A 13 -15.03 -17.57 21.68
C LEU A 13 -15.71 -18.77 21.00
N LEU A 14 -15.15 -19.96 21.22
CA LEU A 14 -15.68 -21.21 20.68
C LEU A 14 -16.70 -21.83 21.67
N ARG A 15 -17.91 -22.10 21.18
CA ARG A 15 -18.97 -22.78 21.94
C ARG A 15 -19.56 -23.91 21.07
N ASP A 16 -20.27 -24.81 21.69
CA ASP A 16 -20.86 -25.99 21.00
C ASP A 16 -21.87 -25.66 19.91
N THR A 17 -22.53 -24.50 19.99
CA THR A 17 -23.58 -24.09 19.05
C THR A 17 -23.20 -22.91 18.16
N VAL A 18 -22.23 -22.10 18.59
CA VAL A 18 -21.83 -20.85 17.94
C VAL A 18 -20.37 -20.56 18.20
N SER A 19 -19.71 -19.94 17.24
CA SER A 19 -18.40 -19.36 17.40
C SER A 19 -18.53 -17.84 17.23
N ARG A 20 -18.26 -17.09 18.31
CA ARG A 20 -18.34 -15.63 18.33
C ARG A 20 -16.97 -15.02 18.12
N MET A 21 -16.84 -14.13 17.15
CA MET A 21 -15.64 -13.38 16.86
C MET A 21 -15.80 -11.94 17.34
N TYR A 22 -14.84 -11.49 18.15
CA TYR A 22 -14.70 -10.10 18.57
C TYR A 22 -13.78 -9.41 17.58
N ILE A 23 -14.28 -8.36 16.95
CA ILE A 23 -13.61 -7.72 15.81
C ILE A 23 -13.51 -6.23 16.08
N THR A 24 -12.31 -5.69 15.88
CA THR A 24 -12.06 -4.25 15.83
C THR A 24 -12.00 -3.80 14.37
N LEU A 25 -12.87 -2.86 14.03
CA LEU A 25 -12.83 -2.10 12.79
C LEU A 25 -12.08 -0.79 13.04
N LYS A 26 -11.11 -0.46 12.19
CA LYS A 26 -10.35 0.78 12.29
C LYS A 26 -10.24 1.45 10.93
N GLN A 27 -10.70 2.69 10.85
CA GLN A 27 -10.71 3.47 9.62
C GLN A 27 -10.37 4.95 9.96
N LEU A 28 -10.30 5.82 8.97
CA LEU A 28 -10.11 7.25 9.20
C LEU A 28 -11.34 7.88 9.87
N PRO A 29 -11.16 8.93 10.68
CA PRO A 29 -12.27 9.70 11.22
C PRO A 29 -13.19 10.19 10.10
N HIS A 30 -14.50 10.20 10.38
CA HIS A 30 -15.53 10.71 9.47
C HIS A 30 -15.64 9.96 8.13
N THR A 31 -15.02 8.79 8.00
CA THR A 31 -15.27 7.88 6.88
C THR A 31 -16.43 6.95 7.19
N SER A 32 -16.98 6.33 6.16
CA SER A 32 -18.07 5.37 6.30
C SER A 32 -17.66 3.99 5.81
N LEU A 33 -18.31 2.98 6.35
CA LEU A 33 -18.18 1.59 5.95
C LEU A 33 -19.55 0.91 5.95
N THR A 34 -19.69 -0.12 5.14
CA THR A 34 -20.84 -1.03 5.18
C THR A 34 -20.32 -2.45 5.39
N ILE A 35 -20.91 -3.18 6.33
CA ILE A 35 -20.65 -4.60 6.52
C ILE A 35 -21.83 -5.36 5.91
N HIS A 36 -21.55 -6.20 4.92
CA HIS A 36 -22.55 -7.04 4.26
C HIS A 36 -22.77 -8.36 5.01
N ASP A 37 -23.90 -9.02 4.77
CA ASP A 37 -24.27 -10.31 5.39
C ASP A 37 -23.60 -11.52 4.72
N ASP A 38 -22.57 -11.30 3.90
CA ASP A 38 -21.92 -12.32 3.08
C ASP A 38 -20.63 -12.90 3.69
N TRP A 39 -20.41 -12.65 4.99
CA TRP A 39 -19.23 -13.17 5.68
C TRP A 39 -19.29 -14.68 5.87
N VAL A 40 -18.16 -15.33 5.58
CA VAL A 40 -17.98 -16.77 5.67
C VAL A 40 -16.70 -17.08 6.42
N VAL A 41 -16.77 -18.02 7.37
CA VAL A 41 -15.61 -18.68 7.97
C VAL A 41 -15.46 -20.06 7.32
N GLN A 42 -14.26 -20.40 6.89
CA GLN A 42 -13.99 -21.67 6.22
C GLN A 42 -12.60 -22.23 6.55
N ASP A 43 -12.40 -23.53 6.39
CA ASP A 43 -11.07 -24.11 6.42
C ASP A 43 -10.33 -23.90 5.08
N SER A 44 -9.01 -24.11 5.09
CA SER A 44 -8.14 -23.83 3.93
C SER A 44 -8.46 -24.66 2.67
N ILE A 45 -9.15 -25.78 2.83
CA ILE A 45 -9.54 -26.70 1.75
C ILE A 45 -11.03 -26.78 1.53
N LYS A 46 -11.80 -25.90 2.20
CA LYS A 46 -13.26 -25.75 2.07
C LYS A 46 -14.09 -26.99 2.40
N ARG A 47 -13.61 -27.85 3.28
CA ARG A 47 -14.40 -28.96 3.84
C ARG A 47 -15.42 -28.47 4.87
N PHE A 48 -15.09 -27.39 5.56
CA PHE A 48 -15.98 -26.66 6.44
C PHE A 48 -16.20 -25.25 5.87
N SER A 49 -17.44 -24.79 5.88
CA SER A 49 -17.81 -23.43 5.53
C SER A 49 -19.06 -23.02 6.32
N GLY A 50 -19.00 -21.91 7.02
CA GLY A 50 -20.09 -21.38 7.83
C GLY A 50 -20.33 -19.91 7.53
N LYS A 51 -21.55 -19.55 7.09
CA LYS A 51 -21.97 -18.17 6.89
C LYS A 51 -22.23 -17.50 8.23
N VAL A 52 -21.95 -16.20 8.34
CA VAL A 52 -22.32 -15.36 9.49
C VAL A 52 -23.83 -15.46 9.76
N ARG A 53 -24.20 -15.52 11.03
CA ARG A 53 -25.59 -15.65 11.50
C ARG A 53 -26.13 -14.37 12.07
N ASP A 54 -25.26 -13.62 12.76
CA ASP A 54 -25.63 -12.41 13.49
C ASP A 54 -24.44 -11.47 13.63
N ILE A 55 -24.73 -10.19 13.86
CA ILE A 55 -23.76 -9.14 14.13
C ILE A 55 -24.29 -8.20 15.20
N ASP A 56 -23.45 -7.89 16.17
CA ASP A 56 -23.71 -6.90 17.22
C ASP A 56 -22.75 -5.71 17.04
N GLY A 57 -23.21 -4.50 17.36
CA GLY A 57 -22.44 -3.24 17.29
C GLY A 57 -22.73 -2.41 16.04
N VAL A 58 -23.09 -3.03 14.93
CA VAL A 58 -23.58 -2.39 13.70
C VAL A 58 -24.65 -3.27 13.06
N ASP A 59 -25.40 -2.74 12.08
CA ASP A 59 -26.34 -3.54 11.30
C ASP A 59 -25.72 -3.97 9.96
N PHE A 60 -26.07 -5.17 9.48
CA PHE A 60 -25.71 -5.57 8.11
C PHE A 60 -26.37 -4.67 7.06
N ASP A 61 -25.65 -4.46 5.96
CA ASP A 61 -26.10 -3.71 4.78
C ASP A 61 -26.52 -2.25 5.07
N ARG A 62 -26.10 -1.71 6.23
CA ARG A 62 -26.28 -0.31 6.59
C ARG A 62 -24.93 0.42 6.63
N ILE A 63 -24.97 1.67 6.18
CA ILE A 63 -23.80 2.56 6.27
C ILE A 63 -23.68 3.04 7.71
N PHE A 64 -22.50 2.89 8.30
CA PHE A 64 -22.13 3.50 9.57
C PHE A 64 -20.89 4.36 9.40
N GLN A 65 -20.72 5.34 10.28
CA GLN A 65 -19.61 6.29 10.24
C GLN A 65 -18.66 6.05 11.41
N PHE A 66 -17.38 6.28 11.15
CA PHE A 66 -16.36 6.30 12.19
C PHE A 66 -16.29 7.70 12.80
N ASP A 67 -16.41 7.77 14.12
CA ASP A 67 -16.23 8.99 14.89
C ASP A 67 -14.74 9.40 14.96
N SER A 68 -14.44 10.40 15.80
CA SER A 68 -13.08 10.88 16.04
C SER A 68 -12.12 9.78 16.48
N ASP A 69 -12.61 8.74 17.18
CA ASP A 69 -11.80 7.61 17.67
C ASP A 69 -11.33 6.68 16.54
N SER A 70 -11.96 6.77 15.37
CA SER A 70 -11.63 5.94 14.21
C SER A 70 -11.73 4.44 14.45
N THR A 71 -12.45 4.01 15.50
CA THR A 71 -12.49 2.60 15.93
C THR A 71 -13.91 2.21 16.32
N ILE A 72 -14.37 1.06 15.82
CA ILE A 72 -15.65 0.45 16.15
C ILE A 72 -15.41 -1.01 16.52
N HIS A 73 -16.03 -1.47 17.60
CA HIS A 73 -16.00 -2.87 18.03
C HIS A 73 -17.30 -3.53 17.64
N ILE A 74 -17.19 -4.70 17.00
CA ILE A 74 -18.33 -5.51 16.60
C ILE A 74 -18.12 -6.95 17.05
N GLU A 75 -19.23 -7.67 17.17
CA GLU A 75 -19.23 -9.11 17.42
C GLU A 75 -19.94 -9.79 16.26
N MET A 76 -19.36 -10.86 15.75
CA MET A 76 -19.97 -11.66 14.69
C MET A 76 -20.15 -13.11 15.14
N ASP A 77 -21.35 -13.63 14.97
CA ASP A 77 -21.68 -15.02 15.28
C ASP A 77 -21.67 -15.89 14.01
N PHE A 78 -20.87 -16.94 14.08
CA PHE A 78 -20.78 -17.98 13.06
C PHE A 78 -21.25 -19.32 13.59
N PRO A 79 -21.58 -20.31 12.73
CA PRO A 79 -21.78 -21.68 13.20
C PRO A 79 -20.61 -22.19 14.04
N ALA A 80 -20.89 -23.14 14.95
CA ALA A 80 -19.83 -23.76 15.73
C ALA A 80 -18.72 -24.31 14.84
N LEU A 81 -17.49 -23.93 15.15
CA LEU A 81 -16.32 -24.43 14.44
C LEU A 81 -15.98 -25.86 14.90
N PRO A 82 -15.73 -26.80 13.99
CA PRO A 82 -15.28 -28.13 14.36
C PRO A 82 -14.06 -28.10 15.26
N PRO A 83 -14.01 -28.86 16.36
CA PRO A 83 -12.88 -28.88 17.28
C PRO A 83 -11.53 -29.31 16.67
N SER A 84 -11.62 -29.97 15.51
CA SER A 84 -10.43 -30.42 14.75
C SER A 84 -9.76 -29.30 13.95
N LEU A 85 -10.40 -28.15 13.82
CA LEU A 85 -9.82 -27.00 13.09
C LEU A 85 -8.78 -26.28 13.95
N THR A 86 -7.61 -26.08 13.41
CA THR A 86 -6.53 -25.31 14.04
C THR A 86 -6.39 -23.91 13.44
N GLU A 87 -6.87 -23.73 12.22
CA GLU A 87 -6.87 -22.44 11.53
C GLU A 87 -8.11 -22.28 10.64
N VAL A 88 -8.52 -21.06 10.40
CA VAL A 88 -9.62 -20.71 9.50
C VAL A 88 -9.28 -19.50 8.64
N ASP A 89 -9.96 -19.43 7.50
CA ASP A 89 -10.02 -18.24 6.66
C ASP A 89 -11.37 -17.54 6.89
N ILE A 90 -11.35 -16.21 6.92
CA ILE A 90 -12.54 -15.38 6.99
C ILE A 90 -12.61 -14.54 5.73
N ILE A 91 -13.74 -14.59 5.05
CA ILE A 91 -13.98 -13.84 3.81
C ILE A 91 -15.32 -13.13 3.95
N GLY A 92 -15.36 -11.86 3.64
CA GLY A 92 -16.60 -11.07 3.70
C GLY A 92 -16.55 -9.83 2.82
N ASN A 93 -17.65 -9.09 2.81
CA ASN A 93 -17.83 -7.88 2.03
C ASN A 93 -17.59 -8.06 0.51
N GLN A 94 -17.94 -9.24 -0.03
CA GLN A 94 -17.70 -9.59 -1.43
C GLN A 94 -18.46 -8.68 -2.42
N LYS A 95 -19.52 -8.01 -1.94
CA LYS A 95 -20.33 -7.07 -2.75
C LYS A 95 -19.66 -5.70 -2.93
N SER A 96 -18.63 -5.40 -2.17
CA SER A 96 -17.91 -4.13 -2.21
C SER A 96 -16.39 -4.34 -2.13
N ASP A 97 -15.76 -3.87 -1.06
CA ASP A 97 -14.32 -4.09 -0.81
C ASP A 97 -14.11 -5.43 -0.09
N GLU A 98 -13.89 -6.49 -0.85
CA GLU A 98 -13.73 -7.84 -0.31
C GLU A 98 -12.64 -7.90 0.75
N ILE A 99 -12.99 -8.41 1.91
CA ILE A 99 -12.10 -8.59 3.06
C ILE A 99 -11.73 -10.06 3.18
N ARG A 100 -10.41 -10.32 3.23
CA ARG A 100 -9.87 -11.67 3.41
C ARG A 100 -8.86 -11.70 4.55
N ILE A 101 -9.13 -12.55 5.52
CA ILE A 101 -8.21 -12.89 6.62
C ILE A 101 -7.89 -14.37 6.48
N ILE A 102 -6.67 -14.71 6.13
CA ILE A 102 -6.23 -16.05 5.76
C ILE A 102 -5.34 -16.64 6.85
N GLY A 103 -5.61 -17.89 7.23
CA GLY A 103 -4.82 -18.62 8.21
C GLY A 103 -4.91 -18.00 9.61
N LEU A 104 -6.12 -17.68 10.06
CA LEU A 104 -6.34 -17.25 11.43
C LEU A 104 -6.25 -18.46 12.36
N SER A 105 -5.24 -18.47 13.26
CA SER A 105 -5.02 -19.56 14.20
C SER A 105 -6.08 -19.56 15.28
N LEU A 106 -6.63 -20.72 15.61
CA LEU A 106 -7.58 -20.96 16.69
C LEU A 106 -6.90 -21.40 17.99
N THR A 107 -5.59 -21.72 17.93
CA THR A 107 -4.87 -22.36 19.05
C THR A 107 -3.77 -21.50 19.66
N GLU A 108 -3.28 -20.48 18.95
CA GLU A 108 -2.16 -19.67 19.40
C GLU A 108 -2.54 -18.21 19.72
N LYS A 109 -2.11 -17.74 20.89
CA LYS A 109 -2.04 -16.29 21.16
C LYS A 109 -0.78 -15.73 20.49
N ARG A 110 -0.90 -15.13 19.32
CA ARG A 110 0.21 -14.36 18.73
C ARG A 110 0.40 -13.05 19.50
N ASN A 111 1.48 -12.93 20.25
CA ASN A 111 1.96 -11.62 20.69
C ASN A 111 2.43 -10.85 19.45
N LYS A 112 1.66 -9.83 19.05
CA LYS A 112 2.05 -8.91 18.00
C LYS A 112 3.17 -7.99 18.50
N THR A 113 4.39 -8.36 18.28
CA THR A 113 5.50 -7.41 18.19
C THR A 113 6.05 -7.47 16.77
N SER A 114 5.39 -6.81 15.84
CA SER A 114 6.03 -6.53 14.57
C SER A 114 6.90 -5.29 14.74
N ILE A 115 8.11 -5.49 15.22
CA ILE A 115 9.17 -4.51 15.04
C ILE A 115 9.62 -4.71 13.61
N TYR A 116 9.23 -3.79 12.71
CA TYR A 116 9.74 -3.76 11.35
C TYR A 116 11.18 -3.26 11.40
N PRO A 117 12.19 -4.09 11.12
CA PRO A 117 13.54 -3.59 11.02
C PRO A 117 13.60 -2.67 9.80
N HIS A 118 13.81 -1.40 10.03
CA HIS A 118 14.26 -0.51 8.97
C HIS A 118 15.78 -0.73 8.83
N PRO A 119 16.25 -1.42 7.79
CA PRO A 119 17.68 -1.50 7.57
C PRO A 119 18.20 -0.10 7.28
N ASP A 120 19.24 0.33 7.99
CA ASP A 120 19.93 1.55 7.65
C ASP A 120 20.40 1.49 6.20
N PRO A 121 20.07 2.47 5.36
CA PRO A 121 20.50 2.47 3.98
C PRO A 121 22.02 2.50 3.93
N ILE A 122 22.62 1.55 3.21
CA ILE A 122 24.07 1.56 2.97
C ILE A 122 24.38 2.77 2.09
N TYR A 123 25.01 3.78 2.67
CA TYR A 123 25.38 5.00 1.97
C TYR A 123 26.57 4.77 1.04
N ARG A 124 26.34 4.78 -0.25
CA ARG A 124 27.40 4.93 -1.24
C ARG A 124 27.16 6.25 -1.97
N SER A 125 28.06 7.20 -1.80
CA SER A 125 28.07 8.43 -2.57
C SER A 125 28.80 8.17 -3.89
N ALA A 126 28.06 7.86 -4.93
CA ALA A 126 28.55 8.00 -6.30
C ALA A 126 27.46 8.74 -7.06
N THR A 127 27.81 9.90 -7.59
CA THR A 127 26.97 10.56 -8.58
C THR A 127 26.95 9.65 -9.81
N PRO A 128 25.83 9.07 -10.21
CA PRO A 128 25.81 8.19 -11.37
C PRO A 128 26.09 9.03 -12.61
N ALA A 129 27.04 8.59 -13.42
CA ALA A 129 27.14 9.10 -14.77
C ALA A 129 25.89 8.66 -15.52
N ILE A 130 25.15 9.59 -16.11
CA ILE A 130 24.04 9.26 -17.00
C ILE A 130 24.64 8.62 -18.25
N THR A 131 24.56 7.31 -18.34
CA THR A 131 24.94 6.56 -19.52
C THR A 131 23.67 6.18 -20.28
N PHE A 132 23.62 6.49 -21.56
CA PHE A 132 22.51 6.10 -22.45
C PHE A 132 22.82 4.74 -23.11
N ASP A 133 23.09 3.74 -22.31
CA ASP A 133 23.26 2.38 -22.80
C ASP A 133 21.91 1.65 -22.76
N THR A 134 21.59 0.94 -23.85
CA THR A 134 20.42 0.05 -23.90
C THR A 134 20.66 -1.14 -22.97
N ASP A 135 20.25 -1.02 -21.74
CA ASP A 135 20.42 -2.09 -20.77
C ASP A 135 19.13 -2.36 -19.99
N THR A 136 19.17 -3.38 -19.17
CA THR A 136 18.03 -3.86 -18.40
C THR A 136 18.33 -3.70 -16.92
N ALA A 137 17.47 -2.99 -16.21
CA ALA A 137 17.46 -2.98 -14.76
C ALA A 137 16.60 -4.14 -14.24
N ILE A 138 16.87 -4.60 -13.02
CA ILE A 138 16.14 -5.67 -12.36
C ILE A 138 15.44 -5.12 -11.13
N LEU A 139 14.11 -5.19 -11.11
CA LEU A 139 13.31 -4.94 -9.92
C LEU A 139 12.96 -6.28 -9.29
N GLN A 140 13.34 -6.44 -8.02
CA GLN A 140 13.00 -7.61 -7.22
C GLN A 140 12.37 -7.19 -5.92
N GLY A 141 11.63 -8.08 -5.28
CA GLY A 141 11.11 -7.76 -3.96
C GLY A 141 10.26 -8.84 -3.35
N LYS A 142 9.66 -8.46 -2.22
CA LYS A 142 8.76 -9.32 -1.47
C LYS A 142 7.64 -8.52 -0.81
N PHE A 143 6.43 -9.01 -0.96
CA PHE A 143 5.29 -8.58 -0.16
C PHE A 143 5.21 -9.43 1.11
N VAL A 144 5.63 -8.87 2.23
CA VAL A 144 5.57 -9.57 3.52
C VAL A 144 4.11 -9.65 3.99
N GLY A 145 3.70 -10.82 4.43
CA GLY A 145 2.29 -11.09 4.75
C GLY A 145 1.44 -11.50 3.55
N TYR A 146 2.03 -11.62 2.36
CA TYR A 146 1.32 -12.15 1.19
C TYR A 146 0.99 -13.64 1.37
N HIS A 147 -0.17 -14.01 0.86
CA HIS A 147 -0.58 -15.41 0.71
C HIS A 147 -1.46 -15.54 -0.53
N LYS A 148 -1.26 -16.57 -1.33
CA LYS A 148 -1.99 -16.77 -2.59
C LYS A 148 -3.53 -16.77 -2.42
N ARG A 149 -4.03 -17.30 -1.30
CA ARG A 149 -5.49 -17.30 -1.00
C ARG A 149 -6.07 -15.89 -0.75
N LEU A 150 -5.23 -14.85 -0.61
CA LEU A 150 -5.71 -13.46 -0.58
C LEU A 150 -6.33 -13.02 -1.91
N ASN A 151 -6.04 -13.73 -2.99
CA ASN A 151 -6.55 -13.44 -4.34
C ASN A 151 -6.27 -12.01 -4.81
N LEU A 152 -5.07 -11.50 -4.47
CA LEU A 152 -4.64 -10.18 -4.89
C LEU A 152 -4.12 -10.24 -6.35
N PRO A 153 -4.29 -9.17 -7.12
CA PRO A 153 -3.78 -9.11 -8.50
C PRO A 153 -2.26 -9.13 -8.53
N ASP A 154 -1.70 -9.45 -9.68
CA ASP A 154 -0.29 -9.26 -9.95
C ASP A 154 0.08 -7.77 -9.91
N GLY A 155 1.36 -7.49 -9.68
CA GLY A 155 1.89 -6.14 -9.78
C GLY A 155 2.06 -5.73 -11.24
N LYS A 156 2.16 -4.42 -11.49
CA LYS A 156 2.48 -3.88 -12.80
C LYS A 156 3.27 -2.58 -12.73
N ILE A 157 4.02 -2.31 -13.78
CA ILE A 157 4.71 -1.04 -14.01
C ILE A 157 4.26 -0.52 -15.37
N ILE A 158 4.01 0.79 -15.46
CA ILE A 158 3.73 1.46 -16.73
C ILE A 158 4.97 2.31 -17.04
N LEU A 159 5.67 1.96 -18.10
CA LEU A 159 6.82 2.73 -18.59
C LEU A 159 6.37 3.69 -19.69
N ASP A 160 6.70 4.95 -19.52
CA ASP A 160 6.56 5.98 -20.53
C ASP A 160 7.89 6.11 -21.29
N ASP A 161 7.90 5.78 -22.55
CA ASP A 161 9.06 6.03 -23.41
C ASP A 161 9.06 7.49 -23.86
N LEU A 162 9.98 8.27 -23.30
CA LEU A 162 10.12 9.70 -23.58
C LEU A 162 10.45 10.00 -25.05
N PHE A 163 11.05 9.07 -25.78
CA PHE A 163 11.46 9.29 -27.18
C PHE A 163 10.35 8.94 -28.17
N SER A 164 9.62 7.86 -27.92
CA SER A 164 8.54 7.41 -28.81
C SER A 164 7.15 7.89 -28.39
N GLY A 165 7.00 8.38 -27.15
CA GLY A 165 5.71 8.74 -26.56
C GLY A 165 4.80 7.54 -26.30
N LYS A 166 5.31 6.31 -26.35
CA LYS A 166 4.55 5.08 -26.13
C LYS A 166 4.60 4.65 -24.69
N GLN A 167 3.49 4.11 -24.21
CA GLN A 167 3.43 3.43 -22.92
C GLN A 167 3.60 1.92 -23.10
N THR A 168 4.38 1.31 -22.21
CA THR A 168 4.56 -0.15 -22.15
C THR A 168 4.19 -0.62 -20.75
N GLU A 169 3.26 -1.55 -20.66
CA GLU A 169 2.92 -2.20 -19.40
C GLU A 169 3.79 -3.44 -19.20
N ILE A 170 4.45 -3.52 -18.03
CA ILE A 170 5.20 -4.69 -17.57
C ILE A 170 4.40 -5.34 -16.45
N ASN A 171 3.89 -6.55 -16.70
CA ASN A 171 3.24 -7.36 -15.68
C ASN A 171 4.29 -8.01 -14.76
N ILE A 172 4.03 -7.99 -13.46
CA ILE A 172 4.93 -8.53 -12.42
C ILE A 172 4.19 -9.61 -11.65
N PRO A 173 4.34 -10.88 -12.04
CA PRO A 173 3.70 -11.98 -11.34
C PRO A 173 4.26 -12.11 -9.93
N ILE A 174 3.37 -12.38 -8.97
CA ILE A 174 3.72 -12.56 -7.56
C ILE A 174 3.71 -14.04 -7.22
N ALA A 175 4.85 -14.53 -6.76
CA ALA A 175 5.00 -15.91 -6.33
C ALA A 175 4.17 -16.22 -5.06
N PRO A 176 3.84 -17.49 -4.77
CA PRO A 176 3.03 -17.87 -3.61
C PRO A 176 3.57 -17.40 -2.25
N ASP A 177 4.88 -17.15 -2.15
CA ASP A 177 5.56 -16.64 -0.95
C ASP A 177 5.62 -15.10 -0.89
N GLY A 178 5.01 -14.42 -1.88
CA GLY A 178 5.00 -12.97 -2.01
C GLY A 178 6.21 -12.37 -2.72
N SER A 179 7.16 -13.18 -3.17
CA SER A 179 8.31 -12.69 -3.93
C SER A 179 7.92 -12.33 -5.37
N PHE A 180 8.64 -11.38 -5.95
CA PHE A 180 8.46 -10.95 -7.34
C PHE A 180 9.79 -10.53 -7.96
N SER A 181 9.84 -10.58 -9.29
CA SER A 181 10.98 -10.10 -10.08
C SER A 181 10.51 -9.65 -11.45
N ALA A 182 11.06 -8.53 -11.92
CA ALA A 182 10.80 -8.00 -13.26
C ALA A 182 12.08 -7.45 -13.88
N LYS A 183 12.20 -7.59 -15.20
CA LYS A 183 13.22 -6.91 -16.01
C LYS A 183 12.60 -5.62 -16.55
N ILE A 184 13.27 -4.52 -16.33
CA ILE A 184 12.82 -3.19 -16.75
C ILE A 184 13.79 -2.70 -17.83
N PRO A 185 13.38 -2.67 -19.11
CA PRO A 185 14.21 -2.10 -20.16
C PRO A 185 14.31 -0.59 -19.94
N THR A 186 15.51 -0.09 -19.73
CA THR A 186 15.76 1.34 -19.57
C THR A 186 17.17 1.69 -20.04
N CYS A 187 17.32 2.83 -20.71
CA CYS A 187 18.61 3.37 -21.14
C CYS A 187 19.00 4.64 -20.39
N TYR A 188 18.24 5.04 -19.38
CA TYR A 188 18.48 6.19 -18.52
C TYR A 188 17.87 5.94 -17.13
N PRO A 189 18.27 6.69 -16.10
CA PRO A 189 17.66 6.63 -14.79
C PRO A 189 16.17 6.96 -14.84
N ILE A 190 15.34 6.14 -14.20
CA ILE A 190 13.90 6.34 -14.18
C ILE A 190 13.35 6.35 -12.76
N GLN A 191 12.36 7.20 -12.53
CA GLN A 191 11.50 7.16 -11.36
C GLN A 191 10.13 6.66 -11.79
N GLN A 192 9.70 5.56 -11.20
CA GLN A 192 8.47 4.87 -11.59
C GLN A 192 7.69 4.38 -10.37
N LYS A 193 6.55 3.79 -10.61
CA LYS A 193 5.68 3.22 -9.57
C LYS A 193 5.40 1.76 -9.87
N LEU A 194 5.65 0.89 -8.88
CA LEU A 194 5.09 -0.46 -8.87
C LEU A 194 3.63 -0.32 -8.42
N ILE A 195 2.71 -0.67 -9.29
CA ILE A 195 1.27 -0.63 -9.06
C ILE A 195 0.84 -2.02 -8.58
N PHE A 196 0.18 -2.08 -7.41
CA PHE A 196 -0.31 -3.30 -6.81
C PHE A 196 -1.75 -3.08 -6.33
N GLY A 197 -2.71 -3.60 -7.08
CA GLY A 197 -4.11 -3.22 -6.90
C GLY A 197 -4.32 -1.73 -7.14
N ASN A 198 -4.85 -1.04 -6.14
CA ASN A 198 -5.02 0.42 -6.13
C ASN A 198 -3.88 1.15 -5.39
N ARG A 199 -2.79 0.46 -5.08
CA ARG A 199 -1.65 1.00 -4.33
C ARG A 199 -0.44 1.19 -5.22
N HIS A 200 0.36 2.19 -4.90
CA HIS A 200 1.56 2.55 -5.66
C HIS A 200 2.78 2.56 -4.75
N ILE A 201 3.84 1.88 -5.17
CA ILE A 201 5.13 1.89 -4.48
C ILE A 201 6.11 2.59 -5.41
N PRO A 202 6.48 3.86 -5.14
CA PRO A 202 7.42 4.58 -5.98
C PRO A 202 8.82 4.00 -5.83
N PHE A 203 9.57 3.99 -6.92
CA PHE A 203 10.96 3.57 -6.94
C PHE A 203 11.75 4.35 -7.99
N TYR A 204 13.05 4.49 -7.74
CA TYR A 204 14.06 4.98 -8.66
C TYR A 204 15.01 3.84 -8.98
N ILE A 205 15.34 3.66 -10.24
CA ILE A 205 16.26 2.62 -10.72
C ILE A 205 17.05 3.13 -11.94
N GLU A 206 18.28 2.68 -12.07
CA GLU A 206 19.18 3.00 -13.17
C GLU A 206 19.40 1.80 -14.08
N PRO A 207 19.86 2.00 -15.34
CA PRO A 207 20.31 0.90 -16.20
C PRO A 207 21.32 0.01 -15.46
N THR A 208 21.27 -1.29 -15.68
CA THR A 208 22.13 -2.33 -15.05
C THR A 208 21.97 -2.51 -13.54
N ASP A 209 21.13 -1.72 -12.87
CA ASP A 209 20.93 -1.82 -11.43
C ASP A 209 19.99 -2.97 -11.06
N THR A 210 20.15 -3.44 -9.82
CA THR A 210 19.22 -4.35 -9.17
C THR A 210 18.69 -3.68 -7.91
N LEU A 211 17.39 -3.37 -7.93
CA LEU A 211 16.69 -2.81 -6.78
C LEU A 211 15.82 -3.89 -6.13
N TYR A 212 15.99 -4.08 -4.82
CA TYR A 212 15.14 -4.95 -4.02
C TYR A 212 14.20 -4.10 -3.16
N ILE A 213 12.89 -4.37 -3.25
CA ILE A 213 11.84 -3.71 -2.47
C ILE A 213 11.16 -4.73 -1.56
N GLU A 214 11.08 -4.42 -0.27
CA GLU A 214 10.29 -5.21 0.68
C GLU A 214 9.18 -4.35 1.25
N THR A 215 7.94 -4.82 1.15
CA THR A 215 6.75 -4.07 1.57
C THR A 215 5.84 -4.98 2.39
N TYR A 216 5.38 -4.48 3.53
CA TYR A 216 4.42 -5.17 4.38
C TYR A 216 3.00 -4.89 3.90
N LEU A 217 2.22 -5.92 3.59
CA LEU A 217 0.86 -5.75 3.07
C LEU A 217 -0.06 -5.02 4.03
N ASP A 218 0.05 -5.28 5.33
CA ASP A 218 -0.75 -4.60 6.35
C ASP A 218 -0.58 -3.08 6.30
N GLU A 219 0.62 -2.61 5.98
CA GLU A 219 0.92 -1.19 5.88
C GLU A 219 0.59 -0.62 4.51
N LEU A 220 0.83 -1.39 3.45
CA LEU A 220 0.50 -1.00 2.09
C LEU A 220 -1.01 -0.75 1.94
N PHE A 221 -1.85 -1.56 2.59
CA PHE A 221 -3.30 -1.42 2.57
C PHE A 221 -3.86 -0.59 3.74
N ALA A 222 -3.01 0.01 4.59
CA ALA A 222 -3.48 0.90 5.64
C ALA A 222 -4.35 2.03 5.05
N PRO A 223 -5.42 2.45 5.76
CA PRO A 223 -6.24 3.57 5.31
C PRO A 223 -5.41 4.84 5.13
N TYR A 224 -5.68 5.57 4.07
CA TYR A 224 -5.04 6.85 3.84
C TYR A 224 -5.44 7.86 4.91
N ARG A 225 -4.49 8.53 5.53
CA ARG A 225 -4.76 9.76 6.23
C ARG A 225 -4.78 10.90 5.21
N TYR A 226 -5.96 11.35 4.85
CA TYR A 226 -6.17 12.58 4.10
C TYR A 226 -5.98 13.77 5.05
N SER A 227 -4.75 14.09 5.37
CA SER A 227 -4.43 15.30 6.15
C SER A 227 -3.69 16.32 5.30
N GLY A 228 -4.04 16.48 4.02
CA GLY A 228 -3.27 17.37 3.12
C GLY A 228 -1.81 16.93 2.93
N GLU A 229 -1.42 15.87 3.59
CA GLU A 229 -0.11 15.25 3.57
C GLU A 229 -0.20 13.96 2.76
N ILE A 230 0.14 14.06 1.52
CA ILE A 230 0.57 13.06 0.51
C ILE A 230 0.44 11.59 0.89
N GLU A 231 -0.03 10.85 -0.10
CA GLU A 231 0.06 9.38 -0.21
C GLU A 231 1.19 8.76 0.61
N GLN A 232 0.93 8.49 1.87
CA GLN A 232 1.87 7.79 2.74
C GLN A 232 1.93 6.29 2.44
N ASN A 233 1.48 5.86 1.26
CA ASN A 233 1.37 4.46 0.87
C ASN A 233 2.68 3.71 0.82
N CYS A 234 3.79 4.39 0.97
CA CYS A 234 5.11 3.81 0.80
C CYS A 234 6.02 4.07 1.99
N VAL A 235 5.46 4.51 3.10
CA VAL A 235 6.25 4.87 4.28
C VAL A 235 7.06 3.68 4.80
N HIS A 236 6.58 2.47 4.57
CA HIS A 236 7.13 1.27 5.18
C HIS A 236 7.77 0.28 4.21
N SER A 237 7.90 0.63 2.92
CA SER A 237 8.72 -0.16 2.01
C SER A 237 10.20 0.04 2.31
N THR A 238 10.95 -1.04 2.39
CA THR A 238 12.41 -0.99 2.51
C THR A 238 13.04 -1.21 1.15
N TYR A 239 14.11 -0.47 0.87
CA TYR A 239 14.85 -0.58 -0.38
C TYR A 239 16.26 -1.09 -0.09
N ARG A 240 16.75 -2.01 -0.93
CA ARG A 240 18.12 -2.52 -0.87
C ARG A 240 18.71 -2.51 -2.28
N GLY A 241 20.00 -2.28 -2.39
CA GLY A 241 20.74 -2.14 -3.66
C GLY A 241 21.53 -0.86 -3.71
N ARG A 242 22.21 -0.62 -4.84
CA ARG A 242 23.10 0.53 -5.02
C ARG A 242 22.40 1.87 -4.77
N ASN A 243 21.16 2.00 -5.28
CA ASN A 243 20.38 3.23 -5.22
C ASN A 243 19.32 3.23 -4.10
N ALA A 244 19.47 2.37 -3.08
CA ALA A 244 18.54 2.31 -1.94
C ALA A 244 18.39 3.68 -1.24
N ARG A 245 19.52 4.40 -1.04
CA ARG A 245 19.52 5.73 -0.42
C ARG A 245 18.66 6.72 -1.19
N ILE A 246 18.82 6.82 -2.52
CA ILE A 246 18.03 7.71 -3.37
C ILE A 246 16.55 7.43 -3.19
N ASN A 247 16.16 6.15 -3.18
CA ASN A 247 14.77 5.74 -2.95
C ASN A 247 14.22 6.20 -1.60
N TYR A 248 15.03 6.19 -0.54
CA TYR A 248 14.63 6.72 0.76
C TYR A 248 14.54 8.25 0.76
N GLU A 249 15.46 8.93 0.10
CA GLU A 249 15.51 10.39 0.05
C GLU A 249 14.37 10.98 -0.78
N LEU A 250 14.07 10.38 -1.95
CA LEU A 250 12.95 10.79 -2.81
C LEU A 250 11.60 10.69 -2.09
N ARG A 251 11.45 9.78 -1.14
CA ARG A 251 10.24 9.69 -0.30
C ARG A 251 10.09 10.88 0.67
N LYS A 252 11.16 11.56 1.00
CA LYS A 252 11.14 12.76 1.85
C LYS A 252 10.79 14.01 1.06
N ILE A 253 10.97 13.98 -0.27
CA ILE A 253 10.67 15.09 -1.17
C ILE A 253 9.16 15.07 -1.47
N ARG A 254 8.44 16.03 -0.90
CA ARG A 254 6.99 16.13 -1.00
C ARG A 254 6.59 17.31 -1.88
N LEU A 255 6.70 17.17 -3.19
CA LEU A 255 6.39 18.24 -4.14
C LEU A 255 4.88 18.40 -4.42
N ASN A 256 4.06 17.41 -4.09
CA ASN A 256 2.64 17.40 -4.46
C ASN A 256 1.73 18.21 -3.52
N ASN A 257 2.23 18.71 -2.38
CA ASN A 257 1.46 19.62 -1.51
C ASN A 257 1.23 21.02 -2.11
N ILE A 258 1.85 21.26 -3.25
CA ILE A 258 1.62 22.48 -4.01
C ILE A 258 0.52 22.12 -5.00
N SER A 259 -0.72 22.21 -4.52
CA SER A 259 -1.97 21.76 -5.12
C SER A 259 -2.04 21.85 -6.65
N GLU A 260 -2.18 20.71 -7.29
CA GLU A 260 -2.58 20.60 -8.70
C GLU A 260 -4.03 20.10 -8.82
N THR A 261 -4.87 20.41 -7.83
CA THR A 261 -6.26 19.99 -7.78
C THR A 261 -7.18 20.95 -8.54
N GLU A 262 -8.48 20.87 -8.30
CA GLU A 262 -9.55 21.64 -8.95
C GLU A 262 -9.25 23.14 -9.16
N ASP A 263 -8.44 23.76 -8.33
CA ASP A 263 -8.02 25.14 -8.47
C ASP A 263 -7.13 25.40 -9.70
N TRP A 264 -6.36 24.41 -10.16
CA TRP A 264 -5.56 24.52 -11.38
C TRP A 264 -6.47 24.61 -12.63
N ILE A 265 -7.48 23.73 -12.73
CA ILE A 265 -8.45 23.77 -13.83
C ILE A 265 -9.24 25.06 -13.83
N LYS A 266 -9.65 25.55 -12.63
CA LYS A 266 -10.30 26.84 -12.49
C LYS A 266 -9.38 27.99 -12.92
N SER A 267 -8.11 27.93 -12.57
CA SER A 267 -7.13 28.96 -12.92
C SER A 267 -6.87 29.05 -14.43
N LEU A 268 -6.84 27.91 -15.14
CA LEU A 268 -6.73 27.86 -16.60
C LEU A 268 -7.85 28.65 -17.30
N ASN A 269 -9.06 28.59 -16.76
CA ASN A 269 -10.24 29.22 -17.35
C ASN A 269 -10.48 30.68 -16.87
N THR A 270 -9.83 31.12 -15.80
CA THR A 270 -10.13 32.42 -15.15
C THR A 270 -8.96 33.38 -15.16
N LEU A 271 -7.73 32.93 -15.28
CA LEU A 271 -6.55 33.77 -15.29
C LEU A 271 -6.17 34.21 -16.69
N SER A 272 -5.72 35.48 -16.84
CA SER A 272 -5.03 35.87 -18.06
C SER A 272 -3.71 35.10 -18.20
N THR A 273 -3.26 34.91 -19.43
CA THR A 273 -2.00 34.19 -19.76
C THR A 273 -0.84 34.68 -18.90
N GLN A 274 -0.67 35.99 -18.75
CA GLN A 274 0.40 36.58 -17.93
C GLN A 274 0.28 36.20 -16.43
N LYS A 275 -0.94 36.26 -15.88
CA LYS A 275 -1.17 35.86 -14.48
C LYS A 275 -0.96 34.39 -14.25
N TYR A 276 -1.32 33.55 -15.24
CA TYR A 276 -1.07 32.13 -15.19
C TYR A 276 0.45 31.83 -15.14
N TYR A 277 1.23 32.40 -16.06
CA TYR A 277 2.69 32.25 -16.06
C TYR A 277 3.33 32.68 -14.73
N THR A 278 2.92 33.84 -14.19
CA THR A 278 3.43 34.30 -12.90
C THR A 278 3.08 33.35 -11.76
N SER A 279 1.88 32.75 -11.79
CA SER A 279 1.45 31.77 -10.80
C SER A 279 2.33 30.49 -10.86
N GLU A 280 2.55 29.97 -12.07
CA GLU A 280 3.37 28.76 -12.27
C GLU A 280 4.85 29.03 -11.92
N GLU A 281 5.38 30.19 -12.26
CA GLU A 281 6.74 30.60 -11.86
C GLU A 281 6.90 30.65 -10.34
N ASN A 282 5.91 31.21 -9.64
CA ASN A 282 5.93 31.25 -8.17
C ASN A 282 5.85 29.84 -7.55
N LYS A 283 5.02 28.95 -8.09
CA LYS A 283 4.96 27.56 -7.66
C LYS A 283 6.29 26.85 -7.88
N PHE A 284 6.92 27.07 -9.04
CA PHE A 284 8.23 26.48 -9.33
C PHE A 284 9.30 26.99 -8.33
N LYS A 285 9.34 28.30 -8.07
CA LYS A 285 10.27 28.86 -7.08
C LYS A 285 10.04 28.27 -5.69
N ALA A 286 8.80 28.14 -5.25
CA ALA A 286 8.48 27.53 -3.96
C ALA A 286 8.91 26.06 -3.89
N LYS A 287 8.74 25.27 -4.97
CA LYS A 287 9.24 23.89 -5.07
C LYS A 287 10.77 23.86 -4.96
N LEU A 288 11.46 24.74 -5.66
CA LEU A 288 12.90 24.82 -5.64
C LEU A 288 13.44 25.21 -4.25
N GLU A 289 12.83 26.19 -3.60
CA GLU A 289 13.17 26.59 -2.22
C GLU A 289 12.97 25.45 -1.24
N TYR A 290 11.89 24.67 -1.38
CA TYR A 290 11.64 23.49 -0.55
C TYR A 290 12.74 22.44 -0.73
N ILE A 291 13.12 22.10 -1.96
CA ILE A 291 14.20 21.12 -2.24
C ILE A 291 15.53 21.62 -1.69
N ASN A 292 15.88 22.91 -1.93
CA ASN A 292 17.07 23.55 -1.39
C ASN A 292 17.12 23.48 0.14
N SER A 293 15.98 23.69 0.81
CA SER A 293 15.87 23.55 2.26
C SER A 293 16.21 22.15 2.71
N LYS A 294 15.66 21.12 2.07
CA LYS A 294 15.93 19.72 2.38
C LYS A 294 17.39 19.33 2.16
N TYR A 295 17.98 19.82 1.08
CA TYR A 295 19.40 19.62 0.79
C TYR A 295 20.30 20.29 1.85
N ASN A 296 20.03 21.54 2.17
CA ASN A 296 20.81 22.29 3.16
C ASN A 296 20.70 21.71 4.59
N GLN A 297 19.58 21.04 4.89
CA GLN A 297 19.37 20.30 6.14
C GLN A 297 20.06 18.92 6.15
N GLY A 298 20.69 18.50 5.04
CA GLY A 298 21.30 17.19 4.90
C GLY A 298 20.31 16.02 4.83
N GLU A 299 19.03 16.29 4.55
CA GLU A 299 18.03 15.26 4.45
C GLU A 299 18.08 14.51 3.11
N ILE A 300 18.60 15.14 2.07
CA ILE A 300 18.81 14.57 0.74
C ILE A 300 20.24 14.82 0.28
N SER A 301 20.75 13.92 -0.57
CA SER A 301 22.08 14.00 -1.15
C SER A 301 22.09 14.73 -2.50
N ASP A 302 23.29 15.04 -3.01
CA ASP A 302 23.50 15.64 -4.34
C ASP A 302 22.78 14.87 -5.45
N THR A 303 22.69 13.54 -5.34
CA THR A 303 22.03 12.68 -6.35
C THR A 303 20.52 12.79 -6.33
N SER A 304 19.93 13.09 -5.16
CA SER A 304 18.48 13.26 -5.00
C SER A 304 18.02 14.71 -5.19
N TYR A 305 18.98 15.66 -5.11
CA TYR A 305 18.81 17.08 -5.41
C TYR A 305 18.71 17.33 -6.91
#